data_8cdc8ceb9db13676e782415a6652ebe1
#
_entry.id   8cdc8ceb9db13676e782415a6652ebe1
#
_cell.length_a   1.000
_cell.length_b   1.000
_cell.length_c   1.000
_cell.angle_alpha   90.00
_cell.angle_beta   90.00
_cell.angle_gamma   90.00
#
_symmetry.space_group_name_H-M   'P 1'
#
loop_
_entity.id
_entity.type
_entity.pdbx_description
1 polymer ?
#
loop_
_entity_poly.entity_id
_entity_poly.type
_entity_poly.pdbx_seq_one_letter_code
_entity_poly.pdbx_strand_id
1 'polypeptide(L)' 'MTKMHNPGEDNKPAGKYLEVGPRGGTVKDPRIVNIDKGDRLPPTSESRNNWKKIN' A
#
# COMPACT_ATOMS: atom_id res chain seq x y z
N MET A 1 -14.36 0.79 -6.91
CA MET A 1 -13.43 -0.33 -6.64
C MET A 1 -12.07 0.23 -6.25
N THR A 2 -11.48 -0.27 -5.18
CA THR A 2 -10.20 0.25 -4.71
C THR A 2 -9.04 -0.35 -5.53
N LYS A 3 -8.17 0.53 -5.99
CA LYS A 3 -7.03 0.11 -6.79
C LYS A 3 -5.85 -0.22 -5.87
N MET A 4 -5.19 -1.33 -6.14
CA MET A 4 -3.97 -1.70 -5.41
C MET A 4 -2.75 -1.07 -6.05
N HIS A 5 -1.75 -0.81 -5.22
CA HIS A 5 -0.49 -0.23 -5.68
C HIS A 5 0.67 -1.13 -5.27
N ASN A 6 1.69 -1.17 -6.11
CA ASN A 6 2.87 -1.98 -5.82
C ASN A 6 3.81 -1.23 -4.88
N PRO A 7 4.61 -1.96 -4.08
CA PRO A 7 5.66 -1.32 -3.29
C PRO A 7 6.63 -0.57 -4.18
N GLY A 8 7.12 0.56 -3.70
CA GLY A 8 8.10 1.35 -4.43
C GLY A 8 7.54 2.25 -5.51
N GLU A 9 6.23 2.26 -5.73
CA GLU A 9 5.64 3.19 -6.69
C GLU A 9 5.79 4.62 -6.19
N ASP A 10 6.09 5.51 -7.12
CA ASP A 10 6.30 6.93 -6.83
C ASP A 10 5.06 7.76 -7.09
N ASN A 11 5.06 8.96 -6.52
CA ASN A 11 4.10 10.00 -6.88
C ASN A 11 2.66 9.56 -6.65
N LYS A 12 2.42 8.95 -5.50
CA LYS A 12 1.07 8.47 -5.15
C LYS A 12 0.29 9.56 -4.44
N PRO A 13 -1.05 9.53 -4.55
CA PRO A 13 -1.88 10.48 -3.80
C PRO A 13 -1.64 10.36 -2.30
N ALA A 14 -1.71 11.49 -1.61
CA ALA A 14 -1.59 11.49 -0.16
C ALA A 14 -2.73 10.70 0.47
N GLY A 15 -2.46 10.07 1.60
CA GLY A 15 -3.47 9.35 2.33
C GLY A 15 -2.90 8.16 3.08
N LYS A 16 -3.79 7.32 3.54
CA LYS A 16 -3.43 6.11 4.27
C LYS A 16 -3.50 4.90 3.34
N TYR A 17 -2.48 4.07 3.44
CA TYR A 17 -2.40 2.85 2.65
C TYR A 17 -2.27 1.65 3.58
N LEU A 18 -3.01 0.59 3.26
CA LEU A 18 -3.02 -0.65 4.03
C LEU A 18 -2.30 -1.73 3.24
N GLU A 19 -1.42 -2.46 3.91
CA GLU A 19 -0.76 -3.60 3.30
C GLU A 19 -1.76 -4.74 3.11
N VAL A 20 -1.81 -5.26 1.90
CA VAL A 20 -2.71 -6.37 1.55
C VAL A 20 -1.93 -7.43 0.80
N GLY A 21 -2.51 -8.62 0.69
CA GLY A 21 -1.87 -9.70 -0.06
C GLY A 21 -1.87 -9.47 -1.55
N PRO A 22 -1.27 -10.40 -2.32
CA PRO A 22 -1.13 -10.25 -3.77
C PRO A 22 -2.47 -10.08 -4.50
N ARG A 23 -3.53 -10.61 -3.92
CA ARG A 23 -4.87 -10.51 -4.51
C ARG A 23 -5.74 -9.47 -3.80
N GLY A 24 -5.14 -8.64 -2.96
CA GLY A 24 -5.89 -7.66 -2.21
C GLY A 24 -6.53 -8.19 -0.94
N GLY A 25 -6.24 -9.45 -0.59
CA GLY A 25 -6.81 -10.05 0.60
C GLY A 25 -6.11 -9.57 1.87
N THR A 26 -6.74 -9.87 3.01
CA THR A 26 -6.18 -9.51 4.31
C THR A 26 -4.91 -10.30 4.59
N VAL A 27 -3.91 -9.63 5.15
CA VAL A 27 -2.69 -10.29 5.58
C VAL A 27 -2.65 -10.30 7.10
N LYS A 28 -1.81 -11.17 7.66
CA LYS A 28 -1.55 -11.20 9.09
C LYS A 28 -0.71 -9.97 9.44
N ASP A 29 -1.09 -9.25 10.47
CA ASP A 29 -0.40 -8.04 10.92
C ASP A 29 -0.26 -7.01 9.79
N PRO A 30 -1.39 -6.57 9.21
CA PRO A 30 -1.31 -5.59 8.13
C PRO A 30 -0.75 -4.26 8.63
N ARG A 31 0.11 -3.66 7.80
CA ARG A 31 0.72 -2.38 8.13
C ARG A 31 -0.09 -1.26 7.49
N ILE A 32 -0.13 -0.13 8.17
CA ILE A 32 -0.75 1.07 7.63
C ILE A 32 0.30 2.16 7.61
N VAL A 33 0.43 2.82 6.46
CA VAL A 33 1.36 3.93 6.32
C VAL A 33 0.62 5.15 5.83
N ASN A 34 1.08 6.31 6.29
CA ASN A 34 0.63 7.60 5.78
C ASN A 34 1.68 8.12 4.83
N ILE A 35 1.26 8.57 3.65
CA ILE A 35 2.20 9.19 2.73
C ILE A 35 1.67 10.56 2.31
N ASP A 36 2.59 11.45 2.00
CA ASP A 36 2.27 12.76 1.47
C ASP A 36 2.23 12.72 -0.05
N LYS A 37 1.63 13.74 -0.63
CA LYS A 37 1.55 13.83 -2.08
C LYS A 37 2.95 13.74 -2.69
N GLY A 38 3.09 12.84 -3.65
CA GLY A 38 4.35 12.67 -4.34
C GLY A 38 5.32 11.70 -3.69
N ASP A 39 4.99 11.20 -2.52
CA ASP A 39 5.86 10.26 -1.84
C ASP A 39 5.83 8.89 -2.50
N ARG A 40 6.90 8.15 -2.25
CA ARG A 40 7.02 6.77 -2.70
C ARG A 40 6.43 5.82 -1.65
N LEU A 41 5.73 4.81 -2.12
CA LEU A 41 5.25 3.76 -1.22
C LEU A 41 6.43 2.93 -0.73
N PRO A 42 6.51 2.66 0.60
CA PRO A 42 7.59 1.85 1.14
C PRO A 42 7.43 0.38 0.74
N PRO A 43 8.48 -0.42 0.92
CA PRO A 43 8.35 -1.85 0.69
C PRO A 43 7.39 -2.49 1.68
N THR A 44 6.68 -3.51 1.21
CA THR A 44 5.82 -4.29 2.08
C THR A 44 6.67 -5.27 2.90
N SER A 45 6.06 -5.87 3.94
CA SER A 45 6.76 -6.86 4.75
C SER A 45 7.07 -8.14 3.97
N GLU A 46 6.30 -8.40 2.92
CA GLU A 46 6.53 -9.53 2.02
C GLU A 46 6.54 -9.05 0.59
N SER A 47 7.39 -9.66 -0.24
CA SER A 47 7.62 -9.18 -1.60
C SER A 47 6.39 -9.26 -2.49
N ARG A 48 5.42 -10.10 -2.15
CA ARG A 48 4.21 -10.27 -2.97
C ARG A 48 3.06 -9.38 -2.55
N ASN A 49 3.21 -8.69 -1.41
CA ASN A 49 2.13 -7.85 -0.90
C ASN A 49 2.06 -6.53 -1.64
N ASN A 50 0.91 -5.93 -1.58
CA ASN A 50 0.64 -4.65 -2.23
C ASN A 50 0.09 -3.65 -1.23
N TRP A 51 -0.07 -2.42 -1.66
CA TRP A 51 -0.68 -1.37 -0.86
C TRP A 51 -2.04 -1.03 -1.42
N LYS A 52 -3.00 -0.84 -0.52
CA LYS A 52 -4.37 -0.47 -0.88
C LYS A 52 -4.68 0.86 -0.20
N LYS A 53 -5.03 1.87 -0.98
CA LYS A 53 -5.39 3.16 -0.41
C LYS A 53 -6.74 3.03 0.29
N ILE A 54 -6.78 3.41 1.58
CA ILE A 54 -7.97 3.27 2.38
C ILE A 54 -8.55 4.61 2.85
N ASN A 55 -7.85 5.69 2.56
CA ASN A 55 -8.35 7.00 2.96
C ASN A 55 -7.84 8.08 2.02
#